data_1a88779ec247388979bc030b716aed0c
#
_entry.id   1a88779ec247388979bc030b716aed0c
#
_cell.length_a   1.000
_cell.length_b   1.000
_cell.length_c   1.000
_cell.angle_alpha   90.00
_cell.angle_beta   90.00
_cell.angle_gamma   90.00
#
_symmetry.space_group_name_H-M   'P 1'
#
loop_
_entity.id
_entity.type
_entity.pdbx_description
1 polymer ?
#
loop_
_entity_poly.entity_id
_entity_poly.type
_entity_poly.pdbx_seq_one_letter_code
_entity_poly.pdbx_strand_id
1 'polypeptide(L)'
;SNLRILSIFHRYVKPVHNPVLTPFCTELTGITQTMVEKEDSFDIVLTSFLRWYIDVQNAIGKEYNHTFVTCGDWDLKIMLPDQCKISGLPVPESMTQWLNLKKVFMESTGYYPKSLRDMCRHLGLTFSGREHSGIDDCKNILEIMRALKMKSGMVNLKI
;
A
#
# COMPACT_ATOMS: atom_id res chain seq x y z
N SER A 1 2.17 -5.68 -19.68
CA SER A 1 2.68 -4.72 -18.68
C SER A 1 3.91 -5.29 -17.98
N ASN A 2 4.99 -4.53 -17.88
CA ASN A 2 6.24 -4.91 -17.19
C ASN A 2 6.28 -4.47 -15.72
N LEU A 3 5.15 -4.03 -15.17
CA LEU A 3 5.01 -3.50 -13.81
C LEU A 3 6.05 -2.39 -13.51
N ARG A 4 6.19 -1.44 -14.42
CA ARG A 4 7.09 -0.29 -14.27
C ARG A 4 6.47 0.74 -13.30
N ILE A 5 7.29 1.31 -12.42
CA ILE A 5 6.90 2.46 -11.61
C ILE A 5 6.73 3.67 -12.53
N LEU A 6 5.56 4.27 -12.54
CA LEU A 6 5.25 5.49 -13.32
C LEU A 6 5.29 6.73 -12.44
N SER A 7 4.83 6.63 -11.21
CA SER A 7 4.79 7.73 -10.24
C SER A 7 4.83 7.19 -8.82
N ILE A 8 5.22 8.00 -7.87
CA ILE A 8 5.27 7.67 -6.44
C ILE A 8 4.59 8.79 -5.67
N PHE A 9 3.67 8.41 -4.76
CA PHE A 9 3.13 9.29 -3.74
C PHE A 9 3.60 8.78 -2.38
N HIS A 10 4.35 9.60 -1.66
CA HIS A 10 4.82 9.30 -0.31
C HIS A 10 4.74 10.57 0.54
N ARG A 11 3.96 10.52 1.62
CA ARG A 11 3.77 11.62 2.56
C ARG A 11 3.70 11.08 3.98
N TYR A 12 4.26 11.81 4.92
CA TYR A 12 3.96 11.64 6.32
C TYR A 12 2.65 12.36 6.65
N VAL A 13 1.98 11.90 7.70
CA VAL A 13 0.69 12.44 8.13
C VAL A 13 0.79 12.84 9.59
N LYS A 14 0.41 14.07 9.90
CA LYS A 14 0.34 14.53 11.29
C LYS A 14 -0.80 13.83 12.02
N PRO A 15 -0.53 13.11 13.13
CA PRO A 15 -1.58 12.52 13.94
C PRO A 15 -2.30 13.64 14.74
N VAL A 16 -3.62 13.77 14.52
CA VAL A 16 -4.41 14.84 15.15
C VAL A 16 -5.08 14.34 16.43
N HIS A 17 -5.67 13.13 16.42
CA HIS A 17 -6.43 12.60 17.56
C HIS A 17 -5.53 12.07 18.67
N ASN A 18 -4.44 11.42 18.32
CA ASN A 18 -3.40 10.95 19.23
C ASN A 18 -2.05 11.53 18.78
N PRO A 19 -1.78 12.81 19.10
CA PRO A 19 -0.69 13.55 18.47
C PRO A 19 0.71 13.05 18.87
N VAL A 20 0.83 12.39 20.02
CA VAL A 20 2.11 11.87 20.52
C VAL A 20 2.28 10.43 20.08
N LEU A 21 3.33 10.15 19.32
CA LEU A 21 3.68 8.80 18.91
C LEU A 21 4.18 7.99 20.11
N THR A 22 3.65 6.76 20.26
CA THR A 22 4.17 5.85 21.28
C THR A 22 5.56 5.34 20.92
N PRO A 23 6.40 4.97 21.91
CA PRO A 23 7.68 4.33 21.65
C PRO A 23 7.54 3.09 20.73
N PHE A 24 6.50 2.28 20.95
CA PHE A 24 6.18 1.13 20.12
C PHE A 24 5.96 1.51 18.64
N CYS A 25 5.17 2.58 18.38
CA CYS A 25 4.92 3.04 17.02
C CYS A 25 6.21 3.46 16.32
N THR A 26 7.06 4.24 17.03
CA THR A 26 8.34 4.71 16.50
C THR A 26 9.31 3.53 16.25
N GLU A 27 9.39 2.58 17.18
CA GLU A 27 10.22 1.40 17.03
C GLU A 27 9.77 0.54 15.85
N LEU A 28 8.47 0.30 15.72
CA LEU A 28 7.90 -0.51 14.65
C LEU A 28 8.11 0.11 13.26
N THR A 29 7.71 1.36 13.09
CA THR A 29 7.65 2.02 11.78
C THR A 29 8.92 2.78 11.40
N GLY A 30 9.72 3.19 12.39
CA GLY A 30 10.83 4.11 12.20
C GLY A 30 10.40 5.58 12.09
N ILE A 31 9.09 5.87 12.20
CA ILE A 31 8.56 7.24 12.13
C ILE A 31 8.75 7.91 13.49
N THR A 32 9.47 9.02 13.52
CA THR A 32 9.70 9.83 14.73
C THR A 32 8.69 10.97 14.84
N GLN A 33 8.53 11.51 16.04
CA GLN A 33 7.65 12.63 16.29
C GLN A 33 8.00 13.84 15.42
N THR A 34 9.28 14.14 15.25
CA THR A 34 9.78 15.26 14.45
C THR A 34 9.45 15.13 12.96
N MET A 35 9.26 13.91 12.47
CA MET A 35 8.89 13.65 11.06
C MET A 35 7.42 13.96 10.77
N VAL A 36 6.55 13.98 11.78
CA VAL A 36 5.10 14.12 11.58
C VAL A 36 4.52 15.42 12.17
N GLU A 37 5.18 16.05 13.13
CA GLU A 37 4.60 17.17 13.88
C GLU A 37 4.30 18.42 13.03
N LYS A 38 5.03 18.61 11.92
CA LYS A 38 4.88 19.74 10.99
C LYS A 38 4.19 19.37 9.68
N GLU A 39 3.81 18.10 9.54
CA GLU A 39 3.18 17.60 8.32
C GLU A 39 1.69 17.94 8.30
N ASP A 40 1.08 17.75 7.14
CA ASP A 40 -0.35 17.92 6.93
C ASP A 40 -1.16 16.84 7.66
N SER A 41 -2.38 17.17 8.04
CA SER A 41 -3.35 16.21 8.60
C SER A 41 -3.86 15.22 7.54
N PHE A 42 -4.52 14.17 8.01
CA PHE A 42 -5.01 13.09 7.15
C PHE A 42 -5.93 13.57 6.02
N ASP A 43 -6.83 14.49 6.30
CA ASP A 43 -7.79 15.05 5.33
C ASP A 43 -7.08 15.77 4.16
N ILE A 44 -6.05 16.55 4.46
CA ILE A 44 -5.23 17.26 3.47
C ILE A 44 -4.42 16.25 2.63
N VAL A 45 -3.78 15.27 3.30
CA VAL A 45 -2.98 14.26 2.61
C VAL A 45 -3.86 13.34 1.76
N LEU A 46 -5.04 12.94 2.24
CA LEU A 46 -5.99 12.14 1.47
C LEU A 46 -6.46 12.90 0.23
N THR A 47 -6.80 14.18 0.37
CA THR A 47 -7.19 15.02 -0.78
C THR A 47 -6.05 15.12 -1.80
N SER A 48 -4.82 15.33 -1.33
CA SER A 48 -3.63 15.38 -2.19
C SER A 48 -3.38 14.05 -2.90
N PHE A 49 -3.58 12.93 -2.19
CA PHE A 49 -3.48 11.58 -2.76
C PHE A 49 -4.50 11.34 -3.87
N LEU A 50 -5.76 11.69 -3.63
CA LEU A 50 -6.83 11.51 -4.61
C LEU A 50 -6.60 12.35 -5.86
N ARG A 51 -6.09 13.58 -5.72
CA ARG A 51 -5.70 14.40 -6.86
C ARG A 51 -4.58 13.75 -7.67
N TRP A 52 -3.48 13.37 -6.99
CA TRP A 52 -2.38 12.64 -7.63
C TRP A 52 -2.85 11.37 -8.33
N TYR A 53 -3.75 10.60 -7.71
CA TYR A 53 -4.32 9.38 -8.29
C TYR A 53 -5.07 9.65 -9.59
N ILE A 54 -5.92 10.68 -9.61
CA ILE A 54 -6.66 11.11 -10.80
C ILE A 54 -5.69 11.59 -11.90
N ASP A 55 -4.67 12.37 -11.55
CA ASP A 55 -3.68 12.86 -12.50
C ASP A 55 -2.90 11.71 -13.15
N VAL A 56 -2.51 10.71 -12.36
CA VAL A 56 -1.85 9.49 -12.86
C VAL A 56 -2.79 8.70 -13.78
N GLN A 57 -4.05 8.52 -13.42
CA GLN A 57 -5.04 7.83 -14.25
C GLN A 57 -5.22 8.54 -15.61
N ASN A 58 -5.34 9.85 -15.59
CA ASN A 58 -5.48 10.66 -16.82
C ASN A 58 -4.23 10.56 -17.72
N ALA A 59 -3.04 10.50 -17.12
CA ALA A 59 -1.79 10.38 -17.86
C ALA A 59 -1.59 8.98 -18.47
N ILE A 60 -2.14 7.92 -17.86
CA ILE A 60 -2.04 6.54 -18.36
C ILE A 60 -3.06 6.28 -19.47
N GLY A 61 -4.25 6.88 -19.39
CA GLY A 61 -5.37 6.66 -20.31
C GLY A 61 -6.50 5.85 -19.69
N LYS A 62 -7.73 6.13 -20.16
CA LYS A 62 -8.97 5.54 -19.62
C LYS A 62 -9.17 4.06 -20.00
N GLU A 63 -8.39 3.57 -20.95
CA GLU A 63 -8.44 2.17 -21.43
C GLU A 63 -7.80 1.17 -20.46
N TYR A 64 -7.12 1.65 -19.43
CA TYR A 64 -6.49 0.79 -18.42
C TYR A 64 -7.34 0.69 -17.16
N ASN A 65 -7.56 -0.53 -16.70
CA ASN A 65 -8.15 -0.78 -15.40
C ASN A 65 -7.14 -0.50 -14.30
N HIS A 66 -7.62 0.03 -13.19
CA HIS A 66 -6.80 0.36 -12.01
C HIS A 66 -7.27 -0.46 -10.82
N THR A 67 -6.33 -0.92 -10.01
CA THR A 67 -6.65 -1.53 -8.73
C THR A 67 -5.57 -1.21 -7.71
N PHE A 68 -5.98 -1.06 -6.46
CA PHE A 68 -5.05 -1.02 -5.34
C PHE A 68 -4.57 -2.42 -5.02
N VAL A 69 -3.34 -2.53 -4.52
CA VAL A 69 -2.77 -3.79 -4.06
C VAL A 69 -2.27 -3.61 -2.63
N THR A 70 -2.70 -4.48 -1.74
CA THR A 70 -2.31 -4.46 -0.32
C THR A 70 -1.77 -5.81 0.12
N CYS A 71 -0.99 -5.82 1.19
CA CYS A 71 -0.49 -7.06 1.80
C CYS A 71 -1.51 -7.59 2.84
N GLY A 72 -2.70 -7.94 2.39
CA GLY A 72 -3.82 -8.35 3.24
C GLY A 72 -5.02 -7.41 3.08
N ASP A 73 -6.02 -7.57 3.95
CA ASP A 73 -7.25 -6.76 3.86
C ASP A 73 -7.26 -5.59 4.87
N TRP A 74 -6.31 -5.54 5.82
CA TRP A 74 -6.38 -4.65 6.98
C TRP A 74 -6.37 -3.16 6.59
N ASP A 75 -5.49 -2.78 5.66
CA ASP A 75 -5.28 -1.37 5.29
C ASP A 75 -6.54 -0.70 4.76
N LEU A 76 -7.22 -1.33 3.78
CA LEU A 76 -8.37 -0.74 3.10
C LEU A 76 -9.72 -1.19 3.67
N LYS A 77 -9.77 -2.34 4.35
CA LYS A 77 -11.01 -2.84 4.95
C LYS A 77 -11.29 -2.27 6.34
N ILE A 78 -10.25 -1.96 7.12
CA ILE A 78 -10.36 -1.54 8.52
C ILE A 78 -9.74 -0.16 8.73
N MET A 79 -8.42 -0.03 8.49
CA MET A 79 -7.68 1.19 8.88
C MET A 79 -8.17 2.44 8.15
N LEU A 80 -8.36 2.37 6.83
CA LEU A 80 -8.84 3.51 6.07
C LEU A 80 -10.27 3.93 6.45
N PRO A 81 -11.27 3.02 6.52
CA PRO A 81 -12.61 3.39 6.97
C PRO A 81 -12.64 3.98 8.37
N ASP A 82 -11.91 3.40 9.32
CA ASP A 82 -11.84 3.91 10.69
C ASP A 82 -11.21 5.31 10.73
N GLN A 83 -10.12 5.52 9.99
CA GLN A 83 -9.49 6.85 9.92
C GLN A 83 -10.40 7.87 9.24
N CYS A 84 -11.10 7.50 8.16
CA CYS A 84 -12.08 8.36 7.51
C CYS A 84 -13.21 8.75 8.46
N LYS A 85 -13.76 7.77 9.20
CA LYS A 85 -14.81 8.00 10.21
C LYS A 85 -14.37 8.97 11.30
N ILE A 86 -13.17 8.76 11.87
CA ILE A 86 -12.59 9.64 12.90
C ILE A 86 -12.38 11.06 12.35
N SER A 87 -12.00 11.19 11.09
CA SER A 87 -11.74 12.48 10.43
C SER A 87 -13.00 13.12 9.83
N GLY A 88 -14.19 12.52 9.97
CA GLY A 88 -15.45 13.03 9.42
C GLY A 88 -15.50 13.01 7.89
N LEU A 89 -14.79 12.10 7.25
CA LEU A 89 -14.66 11.97 5.80
C LEU A 89 -15.36 10.70 5.28
N PRO A 90 -15.90 10.73 4.06
CA PRO A 90 -16.33 9.50 3.39
C PRO A 90 -15.12 8.67 2.95
N VAL A 91 -15.29 7.34 2.92
CA VAL A 91 -14.30 6.46 2.29
C VAL A 91 -14.34 6.67 0.78
N PRO A 92 -13.21 6.94 0.11
CA PRO A 92 -13.18 7.12 -1.33
C PRO A 92 -13.65 5.85 -2.06
N GLU A 93 -14.59 6.00 -2.99
CA GLU A 93 -15.16 4.86 -3.74
C GLU A 93 -14.08 4.03 -4.45
N SER A 94 -13.08 4.70 -5.03
CA SER A 94 -11.94 4.04 -5.69
C SER A 94 -11.13 3.12 -4.78
N MET A 95 -11.22 3.26 -3.46
CA MET A 95 -10.48 2.47 -2.47
C MET A 95 -11.34 1.39 -1.79
N THR A 96 -12.55 1.14 -2.28
CA THR A 96 -13.46 0.11 -1.74
C THR A 96 -13.21 -1.28 -2.31
N GLN A 97 -12.41 -1.38 -3.38
CA GLN A 97 -11.99 -2.63 -4.02
C GLN A 97 -10.47 -2.67 -4.17
N TRP A 98 -9.87 -3.80 -3.85
CA TRP A 98 -8.43 -3.99 -3.92
C TRP A 98 -8.05 -5.45 -4.17
N LEU A 99 -6.83 -5.65 -4.61
CA LEU A 99 -6.19 -6.94 -4.74
C LEU A 99 -5.46 -7.26 -3.43
N ASN A 100 -5.86 -8.34 -2.76
CA ASN A 100 -5.13 -8.86 -1.60
C ASN A 100 -3.97 -9.74 -2.07
N LEU A 101 -2.75 -9.23 -1.93
CA LEU A 101 -1.54 -9.93 -2.40
C LEU A 101 -1.36 -11.32 -1.76
N LYS A 102 -1.77 -11.51 -0.50
CA LYS A 102 -1.68 -12.84 0.15
C LYS A 102 -2.54 -13.88 -0.53
N LYS A 103 -3.74 -13.50 -1.00
CA LYS A 103 -4.64 -14.41 -1.75
C LYS A 103 -4.03 -14.75 -3.10
N VAL A 104 -3.57 -13.76 -3.86
CA VAL A 104 -2.89 -13.96 -5.15
C VAL A 104 -1.65 -14.84 -5.00
N PHE A 105 -0.89 -14.62 -3.94
CA PHE A 105 0.30 -15.40 -3.63
C PHE A 105 -0.06 -16.87 -3.40
N MET A 106 -1.08 -17.14 -2.57
CA MET A 106 -1.57 -18.49 -2.31
C MET A 106 -2.06 -19.18 -3.60
N GLU A 107 -2.84 -18.48 -4.43
CA GLU A 107 -3.33 -19.02 -5.70
C GLU A 107 -2.19 -19.37 -6.67
N SER A 108 -1.13 -18.56 -6.67
CA SER A 108 0.01 -18.71 -7.59
C SER A 108 1.04 -19.75 -7.12
N THR A 109 1.14 -20.00 -5.79
CA THR A 109 2.22 -20.82 -5.22
C THR A 109 1.73 -22.03 -4.42
N GLY A 110 0.45 -22.09 -4.09
CA GLY A 110 -0.12 -23.09 -3.17
C GLY A 110 0.23 -22.82 -1.69
N TYR A 111 0.92 -21.73 -1.38
CA TYR A 111 1.39 -21.39 -0.03
C TYR A 111 0.74 -20.11 0.49
N TYR A 112 0.10 -20.15 1.67
CA TYR A 112 -0.47 -18.96 2.29
C TYR A 112 0.58 -18.25 3.18
N PRO A 113 1.02 -17.03 2.81
CA PRO A 113 2.13 -16.37 3.48
C PRO A 113 1.71 -15.70 4.79
N LYS A 114 2.64 -15.71 5.78
CA LYS A 114 2.44 -15.06 7.07
C LYS A 114 2.63 -13.54 6.99
N SER A 115 3.65 -13.10 6.24
CA SER A 115 4.05 -11.68 6.14
C SER A 115 4.61 -11.36 4.75
N LEU A 116 4.86 -10.08 4.50
CA LEU A 116 5.52 -9.61 3.28
C LEU A 116 6.95 -10.19 3.15
N ARG A 117 7.70 -10.22 4.25
CA ARG A 117 9.04 -10.83 4.31
C ARG A 117 9.00 -12.35 4.03
N ASP A 118 7.97 -13.01 4.50
CA ASP A 118 7.76 -14.44 4.25
C ASP A 118 7.52 -14.72 2.76
N MET A 119 6.74 -13.88 2.08
CA MET A 119 6.58 -13.94 0.63
C MET A 119 7.89 -13.74 -0.12
N CYS A 120 8.69 -12.74 0.28
CA CYS A 120 10.01 -12.50 -0.30
C CYS A 120 10.88 -13.76 -0.17
N ARG A 121 10.98 -14.32 1.04
CA ARG A 121 11.78 -15.52 1.31
C ARG A 121 11.33 -16.71 0.45
N HIS A 122 10.03 -16.96 0.36
CA HIS A 122 9.47 -18.05 -0.43
C HIS A 122 9.80 -17.93 -1.93
N LEU A 123 9.90 -16.70 -2.43
CA LEU A 123 10.25 -16.41 -3.83
C LEU A 123 11.77 -16.30 -4.08
N GLY A 124 12.61 -16.41 -3.05
CA GLY A 124 14.05 -16.18 -3.17
C GLY A 124 14.44 -14.71 -3.36
N LEU A 125 13.55 -13.79 -2.94
CA LEU A 125 13.80 -12.34 -2.99
C LEU A 125 14.38 -11.85 -1.67
N THR A 126 15.25 -10.83 -1.75
CA THR A 126 15.71 -10.10 -0.56
C THR A 126 14.74 -8.96 -0.27
N PHE A 127 14.22 -8.90 0.96
CA PHE A 127 13.43 -7.75 1.41
C PHE A 127 14.31 -6.50 1.45
N SER A 128 13.89 -5.44 0.76
CA SER A 128 14.62 -4.18 0.66
C SER A 128 14.03 -3.13 1.60
N GLY A 129 14.89 -2.44 2.33
CA GLY A 129 14.49 -1.39 3.27
C GLY A 129 14.01 -1.93 4.61
N ARG A 130 13.12 -1.16 5.27
CA ARG A 130 12.60 -1.45 6.61
C ARG A 130 11.18 -2.01 6.53
N GLU A 131 10.91 -3.11 7.25
CA GLU A 131 9.53 -3.58 7.46
C GLU A 131 8.72 -2.52 8.23
N HIS A 132 7.45 -2.41 7.89
CA HIS A 132 6.52 -1.40 8.43
C HIS A 132 6.86 0.05 8.04
N SER A 133 7.80 0.26 7.12
CA SER A 133 7.94 1.49 6.36
C SER A 133 7.05 1.39 5.13
N GLY A 134 5.95 2.15 5.07
CA GLY A 134 4.94 2.01 4.01
C GLY A 134 5.52 2.09 2.60
N ILE A 135 6.49 2.99 2.35
CA ILE A 135 7.13 3.09 1.03
C ILE A 135 8.01 1.88 0.71
N ASP A 136 8.69 1.30 1.70
CA ASP A 136 9.52 0.11 1.50
C ASP A 136 8.65 -1.13 1.33
N ASP A 137 7.55 -1.24 2.09
CA ASP A 137 6.56 -2.30 1.92
C ASP A 137 5.94 -2.25 0.51
N CYS A 138 5.59 -1.06 -0.01
CA CYS A 138 5.09 -0.89 -1.38
C CYS A 138 6.10 -1.36 -2.44
N LYS A 139 7.40 -1.07 -2.26
CA LYS A 139 8.46 -1.55 -3.17
C LYS A 139 8.55 -3.06 -3.16
N ASN A 140 8.52 -3.69 -1.97
CA ASN A 140 8.56 -5.15 -1.85
C ASN A 140 7.30 -5.83 -2.41
N ILE A 141 6.11 -5.24 -2.23
CA ILE A 141 4.87 -5.68 -2.89
C ILE A 141 5.06 -5.72 -4.41
N LEU A 142 5.63 -4.67 -5.00
CA LEU A 142 5.89 -4.61 -6.44
C LEU A 142 6.85 -5.70 -6.89
N GLU A 143 7.94 -5.95 -6.18
CA GLU A 143 8.91 -7.01 -6.53
C GLU A 143 8.29 -8.42 -6.44
N ILE A 144 7.46 -8.67 -5.42
CA ILE A 144 6.70 -9.91 -5.31
C ILE A 144 5.76 -10.08 -6.50
N MET A 145 5.01 -9.04 -6.88
CA MET A 145 4.13 -9.08 -8.04
C MET A 145 4.89 -9.35 -9.35
N ARG A 146 6.07 -8.75 -9.53
CA ARG A 146 6.97 -9.02 -10.67
C ARG A 146 7.39 -10.49 -10.72
N ALA A 147 7.81 -11.04 -9.58
CA ALA A 147 8.25 -12.43 -9.49
C ALA A 147 7.10 -13.43 -9.74
N LEU A 148 5.91 -13.16 -9.19
CA LEU A 148 4.72 -13.99 -9.43
C LEU A 148 4.32 -13.97 -10.91
N LYS A 149 4.36 -12.82 -11.56
CA LYS A 149 4.07 -12.69 -12.98
C LYS A 149 5.06 -13.47 -13.86
N MET A 150 6.34 -13.48 -13.52
CA MET A 150 7.36 -14.24 -14.23
C MET A 150 7.17 -15.77 -14.09
N LYS A 151 6.75 -16.23 -12.89
CA LYS A 151 6.55 -17.67 -12.62
C LYS A 151 5.30 -18.24 -13.29
N SER A 152 4.23 -17.48 -13.34
CA SER A 152 2.92 -17.97 -13.80
C SER A 152 2.71 -17.87 -15.32
N GLY A 153 3.65 -17.29 -16.07
CA GLY A 153 3.53 -17.09 -17.52
C GLY A 153 2.31 -16.26 -17.96
N MET A 154 1.28 -16.22 -17.14
CA MET A 154 0.04 -15.45 -17.26
C MET A 154 -0.71 -15.49 -15.93
N VAL A 155 -0.45 -14.57 -15.03
CA VAL A 155 -1.54 -14.18 -14.12
C VAL A 155 -2.47 -13.31 -14.96
N ASN A 156 -3.48 -13.91 -15.56
CA ASN A 156 -4.71 -13.18 -15.87
C ASN A 156 -5.28 -12.76 -14.52
N LEU A 157 -4.81 -11.62 -14.02
CA LEU A 157 -5.48 -10.92 -12.94
C LEU A 157 -6.85 -10.54 -13.50
N LYS A 158 -7.82 -11.45 -13.38
CA LYS A 158 -9.23 -11.10 -13.53
C LYS A 158 -9.54 -10.19 -12.36
N ILE A 159 -9.45 -8.90 -12.61
CA ILE A 159 -9.93 -7.83 -11.74
C ILE A 159 -11.40 -7.67 -12.02
#